data_f9a3d9ee1172e4dc4379ab50d496620a
#
_entry.id   f9a3d9ee1172e4dc4379ab50d496620a
#
_cell.length_a   1.000
_cell.length_b   1.000
_cell.length_c   1.000
_cell.angle_alpha   90.00
_cell.angle_beta   90.00
_cell.angle_gamma   90.00
#
_symmetry.space_group_name_H-M   'P 1'
#
loop_
_entity.id
_entity.type
_entity.pdbx_description
1 polymer ?
#
loop_
_entity_poly.entity_id
_entity_poly.type
_entity_poly.pdbx_seq_one_letter_code
_entity_poly.pdbx_strand_id
1 'polypeptide(L)'
;MDRRFFLLSALALGACASAPASPTGPLRPLTLDRAFVGRKRGAGVVRIWLTGDERSFTARLDGRLSQGNTRLTVVEDFVYDDGQKDRLTWVFDRTGPGRWTGRRDDTVGMAEVVEQNGEIRLRYTADFKSNAGVTRLGFEDVIYLRDDGVIVNDAIVSRAGFPVGSVRFEIRG
;
A
#
# COMPACT_ATOMS: atom_id res chain seq x y z
N MET A 1 17.15 44.41 -37.72
CA MET A 1 17.58 43.01 -37.54
C MET A 1 17.12 42.56 -36.19
N ASP A 2 15.87 42.05 -36.12
CA ASP A 2 15.22 41.63 -34.84
C ASP A 2 15.43 40.15 -34.60
N ARG A 3 16.20 39.84 -33.56
CA ARG A 3 16.37 38.47 -33.08
C ARG A 3 15.26 38.15 -32.07
N ARG A 4 14.21 37.48 -32.54
CA ARG A 4 13.16 36.89 -31.65
C ARG A 4 13.70 35.62 -31.02
N PHE A 5 13.96 35.66 -29.72
CA PHE A 5 14.21 34.47 -28.90
C PHE A 5 12.88 33.76 -28.64
N PHE A 6 12.72 32.58 -29.23
CA PHE A 6 11.66 31.62 -28.86
C PHE A 6 12.11 30.86 -27.60
N LEU A 7 11.51 31.19 -26.47
CA LEU A 7 11.59 30.39 -25.25
C LEU A 7 10.65 29.18 -25.40
N LEU A 8 11.21 28.00 -25.67
CA LEU A 8 10.49 26.72 -25.55
C LEU A 8 10.37 26.40 -24.07
N SER A 9 9.20 26.64 -23.50
CA SER A 9 8.82 26.10 -22.18
C SER A 9 8.53 24.63 -22.33
N ALA A 10 9.46 23.78 -21.88
CA ALA A 10 9.22 22.37 -21.73
C ALA A 10 8.25 22.14 -20.54
N LEU A 11 6.98 21.86 -20.82
CA LEU A 11 6.05 21.32 -19.82
C LEU A 11 6.51 19.89 -19.48
N ALA A 12 7.16 19.76 -18.34
CA ALA A 12 7.35 18.46 -17.70
C ALA A 12 5.98 17.95 -17.21
N LEU A 13 5.33 17.13 -18.01
CA LEU A 13 4.19 16.33 -17.57
C LEU A 13 4.71 15.31 -16.54
N GLY A 14 4.66 15.68 -15.27
CA GLY A 14 4.88 14.73 -14.17
C GLY A 14 3.78 13.67 -14.25
N ALA A 15 4.12 12.47 -14.72
CA ALA A 15 3.27 11.30 -14.58
C ALA A 15 3.23 10.93 -13.09
N CYS A 16 2.28 11.51 -12.35
CA CYS A 16 1.95 11.03 -11.02
C CYS A 16 1.34 9.64 -11.16
N ALA A 17 1.97 8.62 -10.56
CA ALA A 17 1.30 7.34 -10.36
C ALA A 17 0.01 7.65 -9.60
N SER A 18 -1.15 7.39 -10.22
CA SER A 18 -2.44 7.70 -9.60
C SER A 18 -2.75 6.62 -8.57
N ALA A 19 -3.01 7.03 -7.32
CA ALA A 19 -3.53 6.12 -6.30
C ALA A 19 -4.82 5.44 -6.78
N PRO A 20 -5.17 4.25 -6.25
CA PRO A 20 -6.45 3.65 -6.53
C PRO A 20 -7.59 4.61 -6.24
N ALA A 21 -8.64 4.54 -7.04
CA ALA A 21 -9.84 5.32 -6.77
C ALA A 21 -10.51 4.83 -5.48
N SER A 22 -11.02 5.76 -4.67
CA SER A 22 -11.89 5.41 -3.56
C SER A 22 -13.14 4.72 -4.08
N PRO A 23 -13.70 3.74 -3.34
CA PRO A 23 -15.00 3.16 -3.68
C PRO A 23 -16.08 4.24 -3.77
N THR A 24 -17.06 4.03 -4.64
CA THR A 24 -18.21 4.93 -4.78
C THR A 24 -19.20 4.73 -3.65
N GLY A 25 -19.71 5.83 -3.09
CA GLY A 25 -20.72 5.84 -2.04
C GLY A 25 -20.15 6.04 -0.62
N PRO A 26 -21.02 6.10 0.38
CA PRO A 26 -20.60 6.30 1.76
C PRO A 26 -19.86 5.07 2.28
N LEU A 27 -18.64 5.26 2.82
CA LEU A 27 -17.85 4.21 3.42
C LEU A 27 -18.15 4.10 4.92
N ARG A 28 -18.10 2.85 5.42
CA ARG A 28 -18.09 2.59 6.86
C ARG A 28 -16.75 3.06 7.45
N PRO A 29 -16.74 3.85 8.55
CA PRO A 29 -15.50 4.35 9.13
C PRO A 29 -14.51 3.23 9.46
N LEU A 30 -13.29 3.35 8.94
CA LEU A 30 -12.19 2.43 9.19
C LEU A 30 -10.97 3.23 9.67
N THR A 31 -10.35 2.76 10.75
CA THR A 31 -9.07 3.25 11.29
C THR A 31 -8.02 2.16 11.19
N LEU A 32 -6.74 2.51 11.21
CA LEU A 32 -5.63 1.58 11.04
C LEU A 32 -5.62 0.48 12.12
N ASP A 33 -5.85 0.87 13.37
CA ASP A 33 -5.96 -0.06 14.49
C ASP A 33 -7.16 -1.00 14.33
N ARG A 34 -8.33 -0.48 13.93
CA ARG A 34 -9.51 -1.30 13.68
C ARG A 34 -9.31 -2.26 12.50
N ALA A 35 -8.56 -1.84 11.48
CA ALA A 35 -8.26 -2.66 10.33
C ALA A 35 -7.37 -3.86 10.70
N PHE A 36 -6.37 -3.68 11.56
CA PHE A 36 -5.30 -4.65 11.71
C PHE A 36 -5.13 -5.26 13.11
N VAL A 37 -5.72 -4.71 14.17
CA VAL A 37 -5.60 -5.30 15.51
C VAL A 37 -6.28 -6.66 15.57
N GLY A 38 -5.62 -7.61 16.24
CA GLY A 38 -6.06 -8.99 16.40
C GLY A 38 -5.57 -9.91 15.29
N ARG A 39 -6.10 -11.13 15.28
CA ARG A 39 -5.77 -12.12 14.25
C ARG A 39 -6.73 -12.02 13.09
N LYS A 40 -6.18 -11.95 11.89
CA LYS A 40 -6.95 -11.87 10.65
C LYS A 40 -6.38 -12.82 9.60
N ARG A 41 -7.17 -13.10 8.58
CA ARG A 41 -6.77 -13.89 7.42
C ARG A 41 -7.20 -13.15 6.16
N GLY A 42 -6.46 -13.37 5.10
CA GLY A 42 -6.83 -12.77 3.82
C GLY A 42 -6.29 -13.53 2.65
N ALA A 43 -6.77 -13.14 1.48
CA ALA A 43 -6.29 -13.62 0.21
C ALA A 43 -6.21 -12.45 -0.78
N GLY A 44 -5.28 -12.51 -1.70
CA GLY A 44 -5.07 -11.43 -2.65
C GLY A 44 -4.38 -11.88 -3.92
N VAL A 45 -4.26 -10.93 -4.83
CA VAL A 45 -3.62 -11.10 -6.14
C VAL A 45 -2.74 -9.89 -6.41
N VAL A 46 -1.52 -10.16 -6.84
CA VAL A 46 -0.61 -9.17 -7.44
C VAL A 46 -0.70 -9.31 -8.95
N ARG A 47 -0.89 -8.18 -9.66
CA ARG A 47 -0.90 -8.12 -11.12
C ARG A 47 0.23 -7.27 -11.64
N ILE A 48 0.98 -7.77 -12.62
CA ILE A 48 2.03 -7.03 -13.32
C ILE A 48 1.53 -6.70 -14.72
N TRP A 49 1.26 -5.43 -14.98
CA TRP A 49 0.56 -5.01 -16.19
C TRP A 49 1.37 -5.19 -17.46
N LEU A 50 2.71 -5.07 -17.37
CA LEU A 50 3.58 -5.19 -18.54
C LEU A 50 3.61 -6.60 -19.14
N THR A 51 3.59 -7.62 -18.27
CA THR A 51 3.67 -9.04 -18.67
C THR A 51 2.31 -9.72 -18.65
N GLY A 52 1.32 -9.13 -17.99
CA GLY A 52 0.02 -9.75 -17.74
C GLY A 52 0.06 -10.84 -16.67
N ASP A 53 1.19 -10.98 -15.96
CA ASP A 53 1.33 -12.00 -14.93
C ASP A 53 0.47 -11.67 -13.70
N GLU A 54 -0.13 -12.71 -13.15
CA GLU A 54 -0.85 -12.68 -11.87
C GLU A 54 -0.22 -13.68 -10.90
N ARG A 55 -0.09 -13.26 -9.65
CA ARG A 55 0.39 -14.10 -8.56
C ARG A 55 -0.57 -14.00 -7.39
N SER A 56 -1.23 -15.11 -7.07
CA SER A 56 -2.14 -15.19 -5.95
C SER A 56 -1.41 -15.48 -4.64
N PHE A 57 -1.99 -15.03 -3.54
CA PHE A 57 -1.46 -15.32 -2.20
C PHE A 57 -2.58 -15.44 -1.17
N THR A 58 -2.27 -16.13 -0.08
CA THR A 58 -3.01 -16.06 1.19
C THR A 58 -2.12 -15.48 2.27
N ALA A 59 -2.72 -14.84 3.28
CA ALA A 59 -1.98 -14.27 4.39
C ALA A 59 -2.66 -14.50 5.73
N ARG A 60 -1.84 -14.57 6.79
CA ARG A 60 -2.27 -14.46 8.18
C ARG A 60 -1.65 -13.20 8.75
N LEU A 61 -2.46 -12.43 9.47
CA LEU A 61 -2.05 -11.19 10.10
C LEU A 61 -2.25 -11.30 11.61
N ASP A 62 -1.30 -10.81 12.39
CA ASP A 62 -1.39 -10.66 13.85
C ASP A 62 -0.98 -9.23 14.21
N GLY A 63 -1.98 -8.40 14.53
CA GLY A 63 -1.79 -6.99 14.85
C GLY A 63 -1.93 -6.71 16.35
N ARG A 64 -0.99 -5.94 16.93
CA ARG A 64 -0.96 -5.61 18.35
C ARG A 64 -0.66 -4.15 18.59
N LEU A 65 -1.49 -3.52 19.43
CA LEU A 65 -1.23 -2.19 19.95
C LEU A 65 -0.31 -2.24 21.17
N SER A 66 0.53 -1.26 21.30
CA SER A 66 1.44 -1.05 22.44
C SER A 66 1.66 0.45 22.69
N GLN A 67 2.46 0.80 23.70
CA GLN A 67 2.81 2.18 24.04
C GLN A 67 1.59 3.09 24.22
N GLY A 68 0.59 2.64 25.00
CA GLY A 68 -0.63 3.42 25.21
C GLY A 68 -1.48 3.62 23.93
N ASN A 69 -1.49 2.61 23.05
CA ASN A 69 -2.18 2.63 21.75
C ASN A 69 -1.60 3.61 20.72
N THR A 70 -0.35 4.02 20.90
CA THR A 70 0.34 4.87 19.91
C THR A 70 1.21 4.09 18.93
N ARG A 71 1.47 2.80 19.19
CA ARG A 71 2.21 1.93 18.27
C ARG A 71 1.40 0.69 17.92
N LEU A 72 1.26 0.42 16.62
CA LEU A 72 0.67 -0.79 16.07
C LEU A 72 1.76 -1.59 15.37
N THR A 73 1.94 -2.86 15.79
CA THR A 73 2.80 -3.82 15.09
C THR A 73 1.90 -4.86 14.41
N VAL A 74 2.11 -5.09 13.11
CA VAL A 74 1.37 -6.10 12.33
C VAL A 74 2.37 -7.06 11.72
N VAL A 75 2.30 -8.33 12.11
CA VAL A 75 3.06 -9.41 11.48
C VAL A 75 2.19 -10.05 10.42
N GLU A 76 2.71 -10.19 9.21
CA GLU A 76 2.03 -10.73 8.05
C GLU A 76 2.81 -11.93 7.51
N ASP A 77 2.19 -13.11 7.53
CA ASP A 77 2.73 -14.35 6.97
C ASP A 77 2.03 -14.65 5.65
N PHE A 78 2.74 -14.57 4.55
CA PHE A 78 2.25 -14.82 3.19
C PHE A 78 2.60 -16.22 2.72
N VAL A 79 1.70 -16.82 1.95
CA VAL A 79 1.92 -18.05 1.17
C VAL A 79 1.42 -17.79 -0.24
N TYR A 80 2.31 -17.84 -1.22
CA TYR A 80 2.01 -17.63 -2.62
C TYR A 80 1.60 -18.94 -3.31
N ASP A 81 0.97 -18.83 -4.47
CA ASP A 81 0.49 -19.98 -5.28
C ASP A 81 1.62 -20.89 -5.79
N ASP A 82 2.85 -20.36 -5.92
CA ASP A 82 4.07 -21.11 -6.24
C ASP A 82 4.70 -21.80 -5.01
N GLY A 83 4.06 -21.70 -3.83
CA GLY A 83 4.53 -22.26 -2.57
C GLY A 83 5.58 -21.41 -1.84
N GLN A 84 6.04 -20.32 -2.42
CA GLN A 84 6.94 -19.38 -1.74
C GLN A 84 6.24 -18.79 -0.51
N LYS A 85 7.03 -18.55 0.54
CA LYS A 85 6.55 -17.92 1.78
C LYS A 85 7.32 -16.66 2.06
N ASP A 86 6.64 -15.69 2.64
CA ASP A 86 7.27 -14.44 3.07
C ASP A 86 6.68 -14.01 4.41
N ARG A 87 7.48 -13.28 5.20
CA ARG A 87 7.04 -12.67 6.45
C ARG A 87 7.45 -11.21 6.44
N LEU A 88 6.46 -10.34 6.61
CA LEU A 88 6.65 -8.91 6.73
C LEU A 88 6.18 -8.45 8.11
N THR A 89 6.84 -7.44 8.66
CA THR A 89 6.44 -6.85 9.93
C THR A 89 6.36 -5.35 9.78
N TRP A 90 5.13 -4.83 9.82
CA TRP A 90 4.89 -3.41 9.91
C TRP A 90 4.97 -2.92 11.35
N VAL A 91 5.61 -1.78 11.53
CA VAL A 91 5.56 -1.00 12.76
C VAL A 91 5.04 0.38 12.41
N PHE A 92 3.84 0.70 12.90
CA PHE A 92 3.21 2.00 12.71
C PHE A 92 3.25 2.79 14.01
N ASP A 93 3.64 4.05 13.95
CA ASP A 93 3.63 5.00 15.06
C ASP A 93 2.61 6.11 14.77
N ARG A 94 1.69 6.35 15.71
CA ARG A 94 0.69 7.40 15.61
C ARG A 94 1.36 8.77 15.78
N THR A 95 1.19 9.63 14.81
CA THR A 95 1.77 10.98 14.79
C THR A 95 0.76 12.09 15.06
N GLY A 96 -0.54 11.74 15.03
CA GLY A 96 -1.64 12.66 15.30
C GLY A 96 -3.00 12.01 15.04
N PRO A 97 -4.10 12.75 15.22
CA PRO A 97 -5.44 12.25 14.90
C PRO A 97 -5.52 11.81 13.44
N GLY A 98 -5.85 10.52 13.21
CA GLY A 98 -5.96 9.95 11.88
C GLY A 98 -4.65 9.93 11.07
N ARG A 99 -3.50 10.04 11.72
CA ARG A 99 -2.19 10.05 11.04
C ARG A 99 -1.22 9.12 11.73
N TRP A 100 -0.49 8.34 10.91
CA TRP A 100 0.55 7.45 11.35
C TRP A 100 1.74 7.51 10.39
N THR A 101 2.91 7.16 10.88
CA THR A 101 4.05 6.77 10.05
C THR A 101 4.29 5.29 10.21
N GLY A 102 4.78 4.62 9.17
CA GLY A 102 5.02 3.19 9.18
C GLY A 102 6.38 2.82 8.62
N ARG A 103 6.87 1.65 9.01
CA ARG A 103 8.08 1.06 8.44
C ARG A 103 8.01 -0.46 8.51
N ARG A 104 8.73 -1.10 7.62
CA ARG A 104 9.12 -2.51 7.66
C ARG A 104 10.55 -2.63 7.11
N ASP A 105 11.16 -3.82 7.14
CA ASP A 105 12.60 -3.99 6.83
C ASP A 105 12.98 -3.59 5.39
N ASP A 106 12.04 -3.66 4.46
CA ASP A 106 12.24 -3.31 3.04
C ASP A 106 11.81 -1.90 2.67
N THR A 107 11.20 -1.11 3.59
CA THR A 107 10.80 0.27 3.27
C THR A 107 11.98 1.20 3.14
N VAL A 108 11.90 2.09 2.17
CA VAL A 108 12.85 3.19 1.96
C VAL A 108 12.26 4.45 2.59
N GLY A 109 12.83 4.87 3.71
CA GLY A 109 12.26 5.94 4.53
C GLY A 109 11.04 5.46 5.33
N MET A 110 10.10 6.37 5.57
CA MET A 110 8.88 6.10 6.32
C MET A 110 7.68 6.05 5.38
N ALA A 111 6.78 5.12 5.66
CA ALA A 111 5.45 5.13 5.07
C ALA A 111 4.58 6.21 5.71
N GLU A 112 3.71 6.82 4.92
CA GLU A 112 2.71 7.78 5.38
C GLU A 112 1.33 7.12 5.40
N VAL A 113 0.59 7.28 6.50
CA VAL A 113 -0.77 6.78 6.65
C VAL A 113 -1.70 7.91 7.05
N VAL A 114 -2.80 8.03 6.32
CA VAL A 114 -3.86 9.02 6.61
C VAL A 114 -5.21 8.31 6.63
N GLU A 115 -5.93 8.47 7.74
CA GLU A 115 -7.31 8.02 7.90
C GLU A 115 -8.24 9.17 7.56
N GLN A 116 -9.03 9.04 6.50
CA GLN A 116 -9.94 10.09 6.05
C GLN A 116 -11.14 9.50 5.31
N ASN A 117 -12.29 10.16 5.39
CA ASN A 117 -13.51 9.80 4.64
C ASN A 117 -13.93 8.33 4.75
N GLY A 118 -13.62 7.67 5.89
CA GLY A 118 -13.95 6.27 6.12
C GLY A 118 -12.94 5.26 5.54
N GLU A 119 -11.89 5.72 4.89
CA GLU A 119 -10.81 4.89 4.34
C GLU A 119 -9.44 5.23 4.94
N ILE A 120 -8.48 4.36 4.73
CA ILE A 120 -7.07 4.55 5.07
C ILE A 120 -6.29 4.66 3.77
N ARG A 121 -5.48 5.70 3.64
CA ARG A 121 -4.49 5.83 2.57
C ARG A 121 -3.11 5.56 3.12
N LEU A 122 -2.38 4.64 2.49
CA LEU A 122 -1.04 4.28 2.85
C LEU A 122 -0.13 4.46 1.63
N ARG A 123 0.93 5.26 1.78
CA ARG A 123 1.93 5.50 0.75
C ARG A 123 3.31 5.10 1.24
N TYR A 124 4.05 4.32 0.46
CA TYR A 124 5.42 3.96 0.80
C TYR A 124 6.24 3.56 -0.43
N THR A 125 7.54 3.49 -0.22
CA THR A 125 8.50 2.92 -1.17
C THR A 125 9.18 1.74 -0.52
N ALA A 126 9.38 0.65 -1.25
CA ALA A 126 10.07 -0.54 -0.77
C ALA A 126 11.09 -1.07 -1.79
N ASP A 127 12.16 -1.66 -1.27
CA ASP A 127 13.19 -2.33 -2.07
C ASP A 127 12.89 -3.84 -2.13
N PHE A 128 12.26 -4.25 -3.23
CA PHE A 128 11.93 -5.64 -3.49
C PHE A 128 13.18 -6.41 -3.93
N LYS A 129 13.54 -7.46 -3.18
CA LYS A 129 14.68 -8.33 -3.47
C LYS A 129 14.23 -9.56 -4.26
N SER A 130 14.90 -9.84 -5.37
CA SER A 130 14.68 -11.02 -6.20
C SER A 130 16.02 -11.60 -6.64
N ASN A 131 16.01 -12.77 -7.29
CA ASN A 131 17.22 -13.35 -7.90
C ASN A 131 17.83 -12.45 -8.98
N ALA A 132 17.05 -11.56 -9.57
CA ALA A 132 17.50 -10.57 -10.57
C ALA A 132 18.09 -9.29 -9.94
N GLY A 133 18.10 -9.18 -8.60
CA GLY A 133 18.61 -8.02 -7.88
C GLY A 133 17.53 -7.30 -7.06
N VAL A 134 17.80 -6.02 -6.74
CA VAL A 134 16.89 -5.16 -5.97
C VAL A 134 16.13 -4.24 -6.92
N THR A 135 14.81 -4.25 -6.79
CA THR A 135 13.92 -3.34 -7.53
C THR A 135 13.18 -2.43 -6.55
N ARG A 136 13.35 -1.12 -6.72
CA ARG A 136 12.62 -0.12 -5.94
C ARG A 136 11.23 0.10 -6.51
N LEU A 137 10.21 -0.07 -5.67
CA LEU A 137 8.80 0.07 -6.04
C LEU A 137 8.12 1.06 -5.10
N GLY A 138 7.26 1.90 -5.67
CA GLY A 138 6.33 2.76 -4.93
C GLY A 138 4.97 2.09 -4.81
N PHE A 139 4.29 2.32 -3.70
CA PHE A 139 2.97 1.79 -3.38
C PHE A 139 2.05 2.91 -2.94
N GLU A 140 0.86 2.94 -3.51
CA GLU A 140 -0.26 3.81 -3.14
C GLU A 140 -1.46 2.92 -2.85
N ASP A 141 -1.82 2.80 -1.58
CA ASP A 141 -2.85 1.89 -1.10
C ASP A 141 -4.10 2.66 -0.67
N VAL A 142 -5.26 2.13 -0.96
CA VAL A 142 -6.55 2.55 -0.40
C VAL A 142 -7.16 1.35 0.32
N ILE A 143 -7.35 1.48 1.64
CA ILE A 143 -7.88 0.42 2.49
C ILE A 143 -9.24 0.87 3.02
N TYR A 144 -10.26 0.06 2.80
CA TYR A 144 -11.64 0.39 3.18
C TYR A 144 -12.40 -0.85 3.67
N LEU A 145 -13.48 -0.60 4.40
CA LEU A 145 -14.39 -1.63 4.92
C LEU A 145 -15.61 -1.72 4.02
N ARG A 146 -15.76 -2.86 3.34
CA ARG A 146 -16.93 -3.19 2.54
C ARG A 146 -18.13 -3.54 3.42
N ASP A 147 -19.35 -3.44 2.89
CA ASP A 147 -20.59 -3.66 3.64
C ASP A 147 -20.73 -5.07 4.23
N ASP A 148 -20.16 -6.07 3.56
CA ASP A 148 -20.12 -7.45 4.04
C ASP A 148 -19.08 -7.71 5.14
N GLY A 149 -18.41 -6.65 5.63
CA GLY A 149 -17.42 -6.73 6.71
C GLY A 149 -16.01 -7.12 6.25
N VAL A 150 -15.78 -7.25 4.94
CA VAL A 150 -14.44 -7.48 4.39
C VAL A 150 -13.67 -6.17 4.34
N ILE A 151 -12.44 -6.19 4.84
CA ILE A 151 -11.48 -5.11 4.65
C ILE A 151 -10.78 -5.37 3.32
N VAL A 152 -10.82 -4.40 2.42
CA VAL A 152 -10.17 -4.46 1.11
C VAL A 152 -9.00 -3.49 1.11
N ASN A 153 -7.84 -3.95 0.68
CA ASN A 153 -6.71 -3.12 0.32
C ASN A 153 -6.49 -3.21 -1.19
N ASP A 154 -6.72 -2.12 -1.89
CA ASP A 154 -6.38 -1.94 -3.30
C ASP A 154 -5.13 -1.06 -3.38
N ALA A 155 -4.10 -1.53 -4.07
CA ALA A 155 -2.85 -0.80 -4.25
C ALA A 155 -2.46 -0.66 -5.72
N ILE A 156 -1.91 0.50 -6.07
CA ILE A 156 -1.16 0.71 -7.31
C ILE A 156 0.32 0.58 -7.00
N VAL A 157 1.02 -0.22 -7.79
CA VAL A 157 2.45 -0.40 -7.72
C VAL A 157 3.11 0.39 -8.84
N SER A 158 4.13 1.18 -8.50
CA SER A 158 4.86 2.00 -9.45
C SER A 158 6.36 1.70 -9.44
N ARG A 159 7.02 1.92 -10.59
CA ARG A 159 8.47 1.89 -10.73
C ARG A 159 8.93 3.17 -11.41
N ALA A 160 9.87 3.89 -10.79
CA ALA A 160 10.34 5.19 -11.30
C ALA A 160 9.19 6.18 -11.62
N GLY A 161 8.11 6.17 -10.82
CA GLY A 161 6.94 7.03 -10.99
C GLY A 161 5.89 6.53 -11.99
N PHE A 162 6.15 5.45 -12.72
CA PHE A 162 5.19 4.87 -13.68
C PHE A 162 4.45 3.69 -13.04
N PRO A 163 3.11 3.62 -13.15
CA PRO A 163 2.35 2.49 -12.66
C PRO A 163 2.68 1.24 -13.48
N VAL A 164 3.04 0.15 -12.80
CA VAL A 164 3.49 -1.11 -13.41
C VAL A 164 2.66 -2.31 -12.96
N GLY A 165 1.79 -2.14 -11.97
CA GLY A 165 0.97 -3.23 -11.45
C GLY A 165 -0.01 -2.78 -10.38
N SER A 166 -0.73 -3.74 -9.85
CA SER A 166 -1.68 -3.54 -8.76
C SER A 166 -1.67 -4.72 -7.78
N VAL A 167 -2.13 -4.46 -6.57
CA VAL A 167 -2.43 -5.50 -5.58
C VAL A 167 -3.87 -5.31 -5.14
N ARG A 168 -4.61 -6.41 -5.04
CA ARG A 168 -5.88 -6.47 -4.35
C ARG A 168 -5.78 -7.49 -3.24
N PHE A 169 -6.09 -7.10 -2.01
CA PHE A 169 -6.02 -7.94 -0.84
C PHE A 169 -7.29 -7.83 -0.01
N GLU A 170 -8.01 -8.93 0.18
CA GLU A 170 -9.23 -9.01 0.99
C GLU A 170 -8.92 -9.67 2.33
N ILE A 171 -9.28 -9.00 3.42
CA ILE A 171 -8.94 -9.39 4.80
C ILE A 171 -10.23 -9.58 5.60
N ARG A 172 -10.27 -10.65 6.39
CA ARG A 172 -11.37 -10.97 7.31
C ARG A 172 -10.83 -11.26 8.72
N GLY A 173 -11.60 -10.91 9.71
CA GLY A 173 -11.32 -11.16 11.12
C GLY A 173 -11.95 -12.42 11.64
#